data_1e668d09572f949566246394e0616511
#
_entry.id   1e668d09572f949566246394e0616511
#
_cell.length_a   1.000
_cell.length_b   1.000
_cell.length_c   1.000
_cell.angle_alpha   90.00
_cell.angle_beta   90.00
_cell.angle_gamma   90.00
#
_symmetry.space_group_name_H-M   'P 1'
#
loop_
_entity.id
_entity.type
_entity.pdbx_description
1 polymer ?
#
loop_
_entity_poly.entity_id
_entity_poly.type
_entity_poly.pdbx_seq_one_letter_code
_entity_poly.pdbx_strand_id
1 'polypeptide(L)'
;DGVVKIHGKEFVTPASISSMSGAERSYFVAGNLARYYKRGTRNIPEAHVVNGIVYVEDQAIMTPAEGDLSAQELADRFNKLRK
;
A
#
# COMPACT_ATOMS: atom_id res chain seq x y z
N ASP A 1 -5.81 -13.94 -2.64
CA ASP A 1 -4.97 -14.69 -1.72
C ASP A 1 -3.97 -13.81 -0.96
N GLY A 2 -4.25 -12.54 -0.78
CA GLY A 2 -3.47 -11.69 0.07
C GLY A 2 -2.34 -10.91 -0.59
N VAL A 3 -2.21 -10.98 -1.91
CA VAL A 3 -1.20 -10.21 -2.63
C VAL A 3 -1.84 -8.98 -3.24
N VAL A 4 -1.25 -7.81 -2.97
CA VAL A 4 -1.70 -6.56 -3.57
C VAL A 4 -0.73 -6.22 -4.70
N LYS A 5 -1.26 -6.00 -5.90
CA LYS A 5 -0.46 -5.73 -7.09
C LYS A 5 -0.72 -4.33 -7.63
N ILE A 6 0.32 -3.76 -8.24
CA ILE A 6 0.23 -2.50 -8.97
C ILE A 6 0.80 -2.77 -10.35
N HIS A 7 0.00 -2.55 -11.39
CA HIS A 7 0.39 -2.81 -12.78
C HIS A 7 0.89 -4.25 -12.96
N GLY A 8 0.23 -5.21 -12.28
CA GLY A 8 0.56 -6.62 -12.39
C GLY A 8 1.77 -7.08 -11.59
N LYS A 9 2.41 -6.18 -10.84
CA LYS A 9 3.59 -6.51 -10.03
C LYS A 9 3.25 -6.42 -8.56
N GLU A 10 3.84 -7.30 -7.77
CA GLU A 10 3.56 -7.33 -6.33
C GLU A 10 4.01 -6.03 -5.67
N PHE A 11 3.07 -5.39 -4.97
CA PHE A 11 3.38 -4.26 -4.12
C PHE A 11 3.60 -4.73 -2.68
N VAL A 12 2.64 -5.45 -2.13
CA VAL A 12 2.77 -5.95 -0.75
C VAL A 12 1.93 -7.21 -0.57
N THR A 13 2.43 -8.09 0.29
CA THR A 13 1.68 -9.23 0.81
C THR A 13 1.64 -9.03 2.32
N PRO A 14 0.57 -8.40 2.85
CA PRO A 14 0.54 -8.06 4.27
C PRO A 14 0.60 -9.29 5.16
N ALA A 15 1.28 -9.16 6.28
CA ALA A 15 1.36 -10.22 7.28
C ALA A 15 0.04 -10.31 8.05
N SER A 16 -0.26 -11.48 8.59
CA SER A 16 -1.37 -11.64 9.52
C SER A 16 -1.00 -11.03 10.87
N ILE A 17 -1.98 -10.40 11.50
CA ILE A 17 -1.83 -9.87 12.85
C ILE A 17 -2.89 -10.50 13.72
N SER A 18 -2.86 -10.25 15.03
CA SER A 18 -3.76 -10.93 15.95
C SER A 18 -5.25 -10.69 15.66
N SER A 19 -5.58 -9.53 15.12
CA SER A 19 -6.97 -9.14 14.88
C SER A 19 -7.43 -9.32 13.44
N MET A 20 -6.50 -9.62 12.51
CA MET A 20 -6.85 -9.62 11.09
C MET A 20 -5.87 -10.45 10.29
N SER A 21 -6.37 -11.26 9.38
CA SER A 21 -5.50 -12.05 8.50
C SER A 21 -4.81 -11.18 7.46
N GLY A 22 -3.71 -11.69 6.92
CA GLY A 22 -3.03 -11.00 5.82
C GLY A 22 -3.94 -10.78 4.63
N ALA A 23 -4.79 -11.77 4.31
CA ALA A 23 -5.74 -11.64 3.22
C ALA A 23 -6.73 -10.49 3.46
N GLU A 24 -7.26 -10.39 4.68
CA GLU A 24 -8.16 -9.28 5.03
C GLU A 24 -7.44 -7.95 4.94
N ARG A 25 -6.22 -7.87 5.43
CA ARG A 25 -5.43 -6.65 5.36
C ARG A 25 -5.17 -6.25 3.90
N SER A 26 -4.93 -7.24 3.02
CA SER A 26 -4.71 -6.96 1.61
C SER A 26 -5.93 -6.31 0.95
N TYR A 27 -7.15 -6.69 1.37
CA TYR A 27 -8.36 -6.05 0.86
C TYR A 27 -8.41 -4.57 1.22
N PHE A 28 -8.01 -4.23 2.46
CA PHE A 28 -8.00 -2.83 2.86
C PHE A 28 -6.97 -2.03 2.08
N VAL A 29 -5.77 -2.60 1.90
CA VAL A 29 -4.73 -1.93 1.13
C VAL A 29 -5.18 -1.74 -0.33
N ALA A 30 -5.71 -2.78 -0.93
CA ALA A 30 -6.21 -2.70 -2.31
C ALA A 30 -7.34 -1.67 -2.43
N GLY A 31 -8.23 -1.61 -1.43
CA GLY A 31 -9.31 -0.63 -1.41
C GLY A 31 -8.78 0.79 -1.31
N ASN A 32 -7.74 1.01 -0.50
CA ASN A 32 -7.14 2.34 -0.38
C ASN A 32 -6.48 2.76 -1.69
N LEU A 33 -5.78 1.85 -2.35
CA LEU A 33 -5.19 2.12 -3.66
C LEU A 33 -6.26 2.41 -4.70
N ALA A 34 -7.34 1.62 -4.70
CA ALA A 34 -8.45 1.82 -5.64
C ALA A 34 -9.08 3.20 -5.46
N ARG A 35 -9.26 3.63 -4.21
CA ARG A 35 -9.78 4.97 -3.93
C ARG A 35 -8.89 6.05 -4.53
N TYR A 36 -7.58 5.88 -4.37
CA TYR A 36 -6.65 6.86 -4.91
C TYR A 36 -6.69 6.86 -6.44
N TYR A 37 -6.60 5.69 -7.07
CA TYR A 37 -6.56 5.58 -8.53
C TYR A 37 -7.88 6.06 -9.16
N LYS A 38 -8.98 5.97 -8.44
CA LYS A 38 -10.28 6.44 -8.92
C LYS A 38 -10.30 7.95 -9.14
N ARG A 39 -9.37 8.69 -8.54
CA ARG A 39 -9.26 10.13 -8.75
C ARG A 39 -8.86 10.49 -10.17
N GLY A 40 -8.27 9.55 -10.91
CA GLY A 40 -7.84 9.79 -12.29
C GLY A 40 -6.61 10.66 -12.42
N THR A 41 -5.78 10.70 -11.38
CA THR A 41 -4.54 11.47 -11.40
C THR A 41 -3.64 10.93 -12.49
N ARG A 42 -3.17 11.80 -13.39
CA ARG A 42 -2.36 11.38 -14.53
C ARG A 42 -0.96 10.95 -14.16
N ASN A 43 -0.28 11.80 -13.40
CA ASN A 43 1.08 11.51 -12.96
C ASN A 43 1.02 11.23 -11.49
N ILE A 44 1.03 9.94 -11.15
CA ILE A 44 0.94 9.50 -9.77
C ILE A 44 2.17 10.01 -9.02
N PRO A 45 1.99 10.82 -7.96
CA PRO A 45 3.12 11.32 -7.20
C PRO A 45 3.75 10.22 -6.36
N GLU A 46 4.91 10.51 -5.80
CA GLU A 46 5.59 9.56 -4.95
C GLU A 46 4.83 9.36 -3.64
N ALA A 47 4.86 8.13 -3.16
CA ALA A 47 4.39 7.83 -1.81
C ALA A 47 5.35 8.45 -0.79
N HIS A 48 4.82 8.77 0.36
CA HIS A 48 5.61 9.30 1.47
C HIS A 48 5.10 8.72 2.78
N VAL A 49 5.90 8.88 3.84
CA VAL A 49 5.59 8.29 5.13
C VAL A 49 5.34 9.42 6.13
N VAL A 50 4.21 9.34 6.83
CA VAL A 50 3.86 10.27 7.91
C VAL A 50 3.42 9.42 9.10
N ASN A 51 4.11 9.58 10.23
CA ASN A 51 3.80 8.85 11.47
C ASN A 51 3.69 7.33 11.23
N GLY A 52 4.61 6.79 10.42
CA GLY A 52 4.64 5.35 10.16
C GLY A 52 3.58 4.86 9.19
N ILE A 53 2.81 5.75 8.57
CA ILE A 53 1.76 5.39 7.62
C ILE A 53 2.21 5.79 6.22
N VAL A 54 2.02 4.88 5.26
CA VAL A 54 2.33 5.14 3.85
C VAL A 54 1.17 5.88 3.22
N TYR A 55 1.46 7.06 2.65
CA TYR A 55 0.47 7.90 1.97
C TYR A 55 0.84 8.12 0.52
N VAL A 56 -0.17 8.28 -0.32
CA VAL A 56 -0.01 8.89 -1.64
C VAL A 56 -0.89 10.15 -1.61
N GLU A 57 -0.28 11.31 -1.69
CA GLU A 57 -0.94 12.58 -1.43
C GLU A 57 -1.62 12.53 -0.06
N ASP A 58 -2.92 12.75 0.00
CA ASP A 58 -3.65 12.71 1.27
C ASP A 58 -4.34 11.37 1.55
N GLN A 59 -4.13 10.38 0.68
CA GLN A 59 -4.75 9.08 0.83
C GLN A 59 -3.82 8.11 1.57
N ALA A 60 -4.25 7.67 2.75
CA ALA A 60 -3.52 6.63 3.47
C ALA A 60 -3.64 5.32 2.69
N ILE A 61 -2.52 4.67 2.48
CA ILE A 61 -2.47 3.41 1.75
C ILE A 61 -2.34 2.23 2.70
N MET A 62 -1.40 2.30 3.63
CA MET A 62 -1.12 1.16 4.50
C MET A 62 -0.39 1.61 5.75
N THR A 63 -0.75 1.02 6.89
CA THR A 63 0.01 1.11 8.12
C THR A 63 0.70 -0.24 8.33
N PRO A 64 2.03 -0.30 8.16
CA PRO A 64 2.73 -1.57 8.35
C PRO A 64 2.62 -2.07 9.79
N ALA A 65 2.63 -3.38 9.92
CA ALA A 65 2.62 -4.04 11.21
C ALA A 65 3.84 -4.96 11.31
N GLU A 66 4.00 -5.60 12.44
CA GLU A 66 5.11 -6.55 12.61
C GLU A 66 4.99 -7.67 11.58
N GLY A 67 6.09 -7.98 10.92
CA GLY A 67 6.11 -8.98 9.86
C GLY A 67 5.99 -8.38 8.46
N ASP A 68 5.57 -7.12 8.35
CA ASP A 68 5.54 -6.42 7.06
C ASP A 68 6.90 -5.78 6.76
N LEU A 69 7.07 -5.35 5.53
CA LEU A 69 8.15 -4.42 5.19
C LEU A 69 7.92 -3.11 5.95
N SER A 70 8.99 -2.35 6.16
CA SER A 70 8.86 -1.06 6.81
C SER A 70 8.06 -0.09 5.94
N ALA A 71 7.53 0.97 6.56
CA ALA A 71 6.80 1.99 5.82
C ALA A 71 7.65 2.60 4.71
N GLN A 72 8.93 2.87 4.99
CA GLN A 72 9.80 3.46 3.99
C GLN A 72 10.08 2.48 2.84
N GLU A 73 10.28 1.20 3.16
CA GLU A 73 10.47 0.19 2.11
C GLU A 73 9.25 0.07 1.22
N LEU A 74 8.05 0.15 1.80
CA LEU A 74 6.81 0.10 1.03
C LEU A 74 6.65 1.34 0.17
N ALA A 75 6.95 2.53 0.70
CA ALA A 75 6.92 3.76 -0.08
C ALA A 75 7.88 3.68 -1.26
N ASP A 76 9.10 3.19 -1.02
CA ASP A 76 10.09 3.04 -2.09
C ASP A 76 9.62 2.07 -3.16
N ARG A 77 8.99 0.96 -2.75
CA ARG A 77 8.47 -0.02 -3.69
C ARG A 77 7.34 0.59 -4.52
N PHE A 78 6.41 1.29 -3.87
CA PHE A 78 5.35 1.98 -4.59
C PHE A 78 5.94 2.92 -5.65
N ASN A 79 6.97 3.66 -5.28
CA ASN A 79 7.57 4.66 -6.17
C ASN A 79 8.21 4.02 -7.40
N LYS A 80 8.65 2.77 -7.29
CA LYS A 80 9.13 2.04 -8.47
C LYS A 80 8.00 1.52 -9.33
N LEU A 81 6.87 1.15 -8.71
CA LEU A 81 5.77 0.49 -9.43
C LEU A 81 4.75 1.46 -10.01
N ARG A 82 4.70 2.70 -9.52
CA ARG A 82 3.66 3.65 -9.92
C ARG A 82 3.71 4.08 -11.38
N LYS A 83 4.81 3.86 -12.04
CA LYS A 83 5.00 4.28 -13.43
C LYS A 83 4.47 3.28 -14.44
#